data_1bacbf1202c361d96d3fe0c7b2653d68
#
_entry.id   1bacbf1202c361d96d3fe0c7b2653d68
#
_cell.length_a   1.000
_cell.length_b   1.000
_cell.length_c   1.000
_cell.angle_alpha   90.00
_cell.angle_beta   90.00
_cell.angle_gamma   90.00
#
_symmetry.space_group_name_H-M   'P 1'
#
loop_
_entity.id
_entity.type
_entity.pdbx_description
1 polymer ?
#
loop_
_entity_poly.entity_id
_entity_poly.type
_entity_poly.pdbx_seq_one_letter_code
_entity_poly.pdbx_strand_id
1 'polypeptide(L)'
;MSNSPVVRISRGRFPPERYEGVLRLAEASAVPLIPALEQLRGLLYYFAGVDPATNTFVNVSIWSDLTAAKQMDTLAPMLAQRPIMEKGGVQFDKIANYEPLWKISTKGWG
;
A
#
# COMPACT_ATOMS: atom_id res chain seq x y z
N MET A 1 6.51 23.39 9.71
CA MET A 1 5.85 22.75 8.78
C MET A 1 6.72 21.96 7.92
N SER A 2 6.42 20.82 7.79
CA SER A 2 7.32 19.89 7.17
C SER A 2 6.85 19.49 5.79
N ASN A 3 7.74 19.55 4.81
CA ASN A 3 7.51 18.98 3.50
C ASN A 3 8.32 17.71 3.34
N SER A 4 8.62 17.06 4.46
CA SER A 4 9.38 15.83 4.42
C SER A 4 8.56 14.71 3.82
N PRO A 5 9.18 13.84 3.02
CA PRO A 5 8.49 12.65 2.51
C PRO A 5 7.99 11.77 3.64
N VAL A 6 6.93 11.05 3.35
CA VAL A 6 6.32 10.12 4.30
C VAL A 6 6.20 8.77 3.62
N VAL A 7 6.54 7.70 4.34
CA VAL A 7 6.36 6.33 3.88
C VAL A 7 5.14 5.76 4.60
N ARG A 8 4.13 5.37 3.83
CA ARG A 8 2.91 4.79 4.37
C ARG A 8 2.93 3.29 4.11
N ILE A 9 2.73 2.51 5.17
CA ILE A 9 2.75 1.06 5.07
C ILE A 9 1.44 0.50 5.60
N SER A 10 0.80 -0.33 4.77
CA SER A 10 -0.35 -1.13 5.13
C SER A 10 0.07 -2.58 5.02
N ARG A 11 -0.11 -3.34 6.09
CA ARG A 11 0.33 -4.73 6.14
C ARG A 11 -0.82 -5.62 6.55
N GLY A 12 -0.94 -6.78 5.90
CA GLY A 12 -1.96 -7.75 6.24
C GLY A 12 -1.40 -9.16 6.26
N ARG A 13 -1.98 -10.02 7.09
CA ARG A 13 -1.58 -11.43 7.22
C ARG A 13 -2.73 -12.30 6.78
N PHE A 14 -2.41 -13.46 6.24
CA PHE A 14 -3.43 -14.41 5.79
C PHE A 14 -2.94 -15.85 5.99
N PRO A 15 -3.87 -16.82 6.12
CA PRO A 15 -3.48 -18.22 6.26
C PRO A 15 -2.81 -18.75 4.99
N PRO A 16 -1.85 -19.68 5.13
CA PRO A 16 -1.14 -20.22 3.95
C PRO A 16 -2.05 -20.77 2.88
N GLU A 17 -3.16 -21.39 3.26
CA GLU A 17 -4.09 -21.98 2.30
C GLU A 17 -4.83 -20.93 1.47
N ARG A 18 -4.77 -19.66 1.85
CA ARG A 18 -5.38 -18.57 1.11
C ARG A 18 -4.42 -17.86 0.16
N TYR A 19 -3.16 -18.32 0.11
CA TYR A 19 -2.11 -17.62 -0.63
C TYR A 19 -2.52 -17.33 -2.08
N GLU A 20 -2.94 -18.36 -2.82
CA GLU A 20 -3.28 -18.18 -4.23
C GLU A 20 -4.45 -17.23 -4.43
N GLY A 21 -5.46 -17.35 -3.57
CA GLY A 21 -6.62 -16.47 -3.62
C GLY A 21 -6.28 -15.02 -3.35
N VAL A 22 -5.45 -14.78 -2.33
CA VAL A 22 -5.01 -13.43 -1.98
C VAL A 22 -4.18 -12.83 -3.11
N LEU A 23 -3.30 -13.64 -3.71
CA LEU A 23 -2.48 -13.17 -4.82
C LEU A 23 -3.36 -12.69 -5.98
N ARG A 24 -4.38 -13.48 -6.33
CA ARG A 24 -5.29 -13.09 -7.41
C ARG A 24 -6.07 -11.84 -7.08
N LEU A 25 -6.56 -11.70 -5.84
CA LEU A 25 -7.28 -10.51 -5.43
C LEU A 25 -6.40 -9.27 -5.48
N ALA A 26 -5.15 -9.42 -5.02
CA ALA A 26 -4.21 -8.31 -5.04
C ALA A 26 -3.89 -7.87 -6.47
N GLU A 27 -3.67 -8.82 -7.37
CA GLU A 27 -3.41 -8.49 -8.77
C GLU A 27 -4.62 -7.82 -9.41
N ALA A 28 -5.83 -8.33 -9.13
CA ALA A 28 -7.04 -7.74 -9.67
C ALA A 28 -7.28 -6.32 -9.16
N SER A 29 -6.82 -6.02 -7.95
CA SER A 29 -7.01 -4.69 -7.37
C SER A 29 -6.28 -3.60 -8.15
N ALA A 30 -5.27 -3.96 -8.92
CA ALA A 30 -4.53 -2.99 -9.71
C ALA A 30 -5.44 -2.26 -10.72
N VAL A 31 -6.46 -2.94 -11.22
CA VAL A 31 -7.32 -2.37 -12.26
C VAL A 31 -8.02 -1.10 -11.78
N PRO A 32 -8.75 -1.10 -10.64
CA PRO A 32 -9.35 0.14 -10.16
C PRO A 32 -8.36 1.06 -9.44
N LEU A 33 -7.30 0.52 -8.84
CA LEU A 33 -6.43 1.33 -8.01
C LEU A 33 -5.40 2.14 -8.77
N ILE A 34 -4.76 1.57 -9.78
CA ILE A 34 -3.69 2.28 -10.48
C ILE A 34 -4.17 3.62 -11.05
N PRO A 35 -5.25 3.67 -11.84
CA PRO A 35 -5.69 4.97 -12.36
C PRO A 35 -6.11 5.94 -11.25
N ALA A 36 -6.71 5.45 -10.17
CA ALA A 36 -7.10 6.33 -9.06
C ALA A 36 -5.88 6.90 -8.34
N LEU A 37 -4.87 6.06 -8.11
CA LEU A 37 -3.65 6.49 -7.45
C LEU A 37 -2.88 7.51 -8.29
N GLU A 38 -2.87 7.34 -9.60
CA GLU A 38 -2.17 8.25 -10.49
C GLU A 38 -2.74 9.66 -10.49
N GLN A 39 -3.97 9.82 -10.03
CA GLN A 39 -4.61 11.13 -9.93
C GLN A 39 -4.29 11.86 -8.62
N LEU A 40 -3.67 11.18 -7.67
CA LEU A 40 -3.44 11.77 -6.36
C LEU A 40 -2.21 12.67 -6.35
N ARG A 41 -2.33 13.77 -5.60
CA ARG A 41 -1.25 14.73 -5.46
C ARG A 41 -0.16 14.18 -4.54
N GLY A 42 1.08 14.34 -4.94
CA GLY A 42 2.20 14.04 -4.06
C GLY A 42 2.59 12.59 -3.92
N LEU A 43 1.98 11.70 -4.70
CA LEU A 43 2.40 10.30 -4.70
C LEU A 43 3.70 10.17 -5.47
N LEU A 44 4.73 9.66 -4.79
CA LEU A 44 6.07 9.50 -5.38
C LEU A 44 6.34 8.06 -5.80
N TYR A 45 5.79 7.10 -5.06
CA TYR A 45 6.03 5.69 -5.32
C TYR A 45 4.96 4.85 -4.63
N TYR A 46 4.58 3.77 -5.27
CA TYR A 46 3.59 2.85 -4.71
C TYR A 46 3.88 1.43 -5.20
N PHE A 47 3.84 0.47 -4.28
CA PHE A 47 3.82 -0.91 -4.71
C PHE A 47 2.99 -1.75 -3.74
N ALA A 48 2.45 -2.84 -4.26
CA ALA A 48 1.81 -3.88 -3.49
C ALA A 48 2.64 -5.14 -3.67
N GLY A 49 2.86 -5.86 -2.59
CA GLY A 49 3.68 -7.04 -2.65
C GLY A 49 3.26 -8.09 -1.66
N VAL A 50 3.83 -9.27 -1.80
CA VAL A 50 3.52 -10.38 -0.91
C VAL A 50 4.82 -11.09 -0.55
N ASP A 51 4.91 -11.49 0.72
CA ASP A 51 6.01 -12.33 1.19
C ASP A 51 5.48 -13.75 1.31
N PRO A 52 5.90 -14.64 0.40
CA PRO A 52 5.39 -16.03 0.46
C PRO A 52 5.90 -16.79 1.67
N ALA A 53 7.02 -16.37 2.25
CA ALA A 53 7.57 -17.06 3.41
C ALA A 53 6.75 -16.83 4.68
N THR A 54 6.12 -15.67 4.79
CA THR A 54 5.36 -15.31 5.99
C THR A 54 3.87 -15.11 5.72
N ASN A 55 3.44 -15.28 4.47
CA ASN A 55 2.05 -15.08 4.06
C ASN A 55 1.55 -13.70 4.49
N THR A 56 2.33 -12.69 4.11
CA THR A 56 2.05 -11.30 4.44
C THR A 56 1.89 -10.52 3.15
N PHE A 57 0.86 -9.68 3.12
CA PHE A 57 0.58 -8.77 2.03
C PHE A 57 0.93 -7.36 2.49
N VAL A 58 1.53 -6.57 1.62
CA VAL A 58 1.93 -5.22 2.00
C VAL A 58 1.66 -4.24 0.87
N ASN A 59 1.20 -3.05 1.24
CA ASN A 59 1.17 -1.88 0.35
C ASN A 59 2.12 -0.87 0.93
N VAL A 60 3.07 -0.42 0.11
CA VAL A 60 4.02 0.62 0.51
C VAL A 60 3.87 1.78 -0.44
N SER A 61 3.72 2.97 0.10
CA SER A 61 3.64 4.18 -0.71
C SER A 61 4.51 5.26 -0.11
N ILE A 62 5.06 6.09 -0.98
CA ILE A 62 5.91 7.20 -0.57
C ILE A 62 5.25 8.47 -1.08
N TRP A 63 5.11 9.45 -0.19
CA TRP A 63 4.38 10.68 -0.45
C TRP A 63 5.24 11.88 -0.17
N SER A 64 4.95 12.99 -0.84
CA SER A 64 5.71 14.22 -0.66
C SER A 64 5.59 14.78 0.76
N ASP A 65 4.45 14.52 1.44
CA ASP A 65 4.23 14.93 2.82
C ASP A 65 3.07 14.14 3.41
N LEU A 66 2.82 14.33 4.69
CA LEU A 66 1.76 13.60 5.41
C LEU A 66 0.37 13.93 4.88
N THR A 67 0.13 15.19 4.52
CA THR A 67 -1.18 15.59 3.99
C THR A 67 -1.48 14.82 2.72
N ALA A 68 -0.50 14.67 1.84
CA ALA A 68 -0.67 13.91 0.61
C ALA A 68 -0.96 12.44 0.92
N ALA A 69 -0.23 11.85 1.89
CA ALA A 69 -0.44 10.45 2.28
C ALA A 69 -1.87 10.21 2.77
N LYS A 70 -2.43 11.17 3.47
CA LYS A 70 -3.76 11.00 4.06
C LYS A 70 -4.89 10.99 3.03
N GLN A 71 -4.62 11.32 1.78
CA GLN A 71 -5.61 11.15 0.71
C GLN A 71 -6.06 9.70 0.62
N MET A 72 -5.20 8.76 1.03
CA MET A 72 -5.53 7.33 1.01
C MET A 72 -6.66 6.98 1.96
N ASP A 73 -6.86 7.76 3.01
CA ASP A 73 -7.90 7.48 4.00
C ASP A 73 -9.31 7.65 3.45
N THR A 74 -9.46 8.39 2.36
CA THR A 74 -10.77 8.67 1.78
C THR A 74 -10.89 8.28 0.32
N LEU A 75 -9.86 7.64 -0.24
CA LEU A 75 -9.90 7.25 -1.65
C LEU A 75 -10.87 6.08 -1.84
N ALA A 76 -11.97 6.33 -2.54
CA ALA A 76 -13.05 5.36 -2.66
C ALA A 76 -12.61 3.99 -3.20
N PRO A 77 -11.85 3.89 -4.30
CA PRO A 77 -11.40 2.58 -4.76
C PRO A 77 -10.54 1.84 -3.73
N MET A 78 -9.74 2.57 -2.94
CA MET A 78 -8.94 1.95 -1.90
C MET A 78 -9.80 1.42 -0.76
N LEU A 79 -10.79 2.22 -0.34
CA LEU A 79 -11.71 1.80 0.71
C LEU A 79 -12.52 0.58 0.29
N ALA A 80 -12.83 0.47 -1.00
CA ALA A 80 -13.56 -0.67 -1.52
C ALA A 80 -12.74 -1.96 -1.52
N GLN A 81 -11.41 -1.87 -1.61
CA GLN A 81 -10.56 -3.06 -1.66
C GLN A 81 -10.42 -3.75 -0.32
N ARG A 82 -10.48 -2.99 0.77
CA ARG A 82 -10.29 -3.58 2.09
C ARG A 82 -11.25 -4.73 2.39
N PRO A 83 -12.57 -4.54 2.27
CA PRO A 83 -13.50 -5.66 2.55
C PRO A 83 -13.32 -6.83 1.57
N ILE A 84 -12.92 -6.57 0.33
CA ILE A 84 -12.65 -7.63 -0.63
C ILE A 84 -11.48 -8.49 -0.15
N MET A 85 -10.40 -7.85 0.28
CA MET A 85 -9.23 -8.55 0.79
C MET A 85 -9.54 -9.28 2.10
N GLU A 86 -10.29 -8.64 3.00
CA GLU A 86 -10.67 -9.26 4.26
C GLU A 86 -11.51 -10.51 4.04
N LYS A 87 -12.44 -10.45 3.09
CA LYS A 87 -13.25 -11.62 2.75
C LYS A 87 -12.38 -12.74 2.18
N GLY A 88 -11.29 -12.39 1.54
CA GLY A 88 -10.32 -13.36 1.02
C GLY A 88 -9.39 -13.94 2.07
N GLY A 89 -9.48 -13.47 3.31
CA GLY A 89 -8.71 -14.03 4.41
C GLY A 89 -7.63 -13.10 4.99
N VAL A 90 -7.52 -11.88 4.50
CA VAL A 90 -6.48 -10.96 4.96
C VAL A 90 -6.93 -10.23 6.23
N GLN A 91 -6.07 -10.26 7.25
CA GLN A 91 -6.25 -9.47 8.47
C GLN A 91 -5.25 -8.33 8.43
N PHE A 92 -5.75 -7.10 8.32
CA PHE A 92 -4.89 -5.94 8.23
C PHE A 92 -4.47 -5.43 9.60
N ASP A 93 -3.22 -5.05 9.71
CA ASP A 93 -2.71 -4.34 10.87
C ASP A 93 -3.04 -2.86 10.72
N LYS A 94 -2.83 -2.11 11.79
CA LYS A 94 -3.02 -0.66 11.75
C LYS A 94 -2.04 -0.04 10.75
N ILE A 95 -2.56 0.84 9.91
CA ILE A 95 -1.73 1.55 8.93
C ILE A 95 -0.82 2.54 9.66
N ALA A 96 0.43 2.60 9.23
CA ALA A 96 1.41 3.51 9.81
C ALA A 96 2.01 4.41 8.75
N ASN A 97 2.29 5.64 9.15
CA ASN A 97 2.99 6.62 8.33
C ASN A 97 4.31 6.93 9.01
N TYR A 98 5.40 6.71 8.29
CA TYR A 98 6.75 6.86 8.85
C TYR A 98 7.43 8.08 8.26
N GLU A 99 8.09 8.85 9.10
CA GLU A 99 8.94 9.95 8.65
C GLU A 99 10.36 9.40 8.56
N PRO A 100 10.99 9.43 7.38
CA PRO A 100 12.35 8.93 7.26
C PRO A 100 13.32 9.71 8.13
N LEU A 101 14.19 8.99 8.82
CA LEU A 101 15.26 9.62 9.59
C LEU A 101 16.45 9.93 8.69
N TRP A 102 16.69 9.04 7.73
CA TRP A 102 17.68 9.25 6.67
C TRP A 102 17.30 8.38 5.49
N LYS A 103 17.83 8.70 4.34
CA LYS A 103 17.55 7.94 3.13
C LYS A 103 18.70 8.05 2.16
N ILE A 104 18.72 7.10 1.23
CA ILE A 104 19.71 7.12 0.15
C ILE A 104 18.99 6.78 -1.15
N SER A 105 19.33 7.48 -2.20
CA SER A 105 18.82 7.18 -3.54
C SER A 105 19.99 6.86 -4.43
N THR A 106 19.88 5.76 -5.17
CA THR A 106 20.93 5.35 -6.09
C THR A 106 20.39 5.28 -7.50
N LYS A 107 21.28 5.34 -8.47
CA LYS A 107 20.90 5.19 -9.86
C LYS A 107 20.29 3.83 -10.11
N GLY A 108 19.35 3.77 -11.03
CA GLY A 108 18.71 2.52 -11.41
C GLY A 108 17.57 2.11 -10.53
N TRP A 109 17.29 2.87 -9.50
CA TRP A 109 16.16 2.61 -8.63
C TRP A 109 14.98 3.42 -9.16
N GLY A 110 13.99 2.72 -9.59
CA GLY A 110 12.79 3.16 -10.18
C GLY A 110 12.14 4.39 -9.91
#